data_852e31bf8e08beab463d746a55a414b4
#
_entry.id   852e31bf8e08beab463d746a55a414b4
#
_cell.length_a   1.000
_cell.length_b   1.000
_cell.length_c   1.000
_cell.angle_alpha   90.00
_cell.angle_beta   90.00
_cell.angle_gamma   90.00
#
_symmetry.space_group_name_H-M   'P 1'
#
loop_
_entity.id
_entity.type
_entity.pdbx_description
1 polymer ?
#
loop_
_entity_poly.entity_id
_entity_poly.type
_entity_poly.pdbx_seq_one_letter_code
_entity_poly.pdbx_strand_id
1 'polypeptide(L)'
;MKRKIGFVYDLRKDYLAEGYSEEQAAELDSESTIDAIAGALCALGNSVDRIGHARELCRRLVAGERWDMVFNIAEGLHGRSREAQVPAILELFGIPYTFSDPLVCAVTLDKAIAKRIVMTAGVPTPAFAVIREERDVDSVRLRYPLFAKPIAEGTGKGVDHRSRVTSPDELRAVCRHLLGAFRQPVLVEEYLPGREFTTGLLGTGADARVLGTMGFRIKPGAPSSDYSFEVKERCEEFVEYFSMERGALRDDVERVALDAYRALECRDGGRVDVRLDSDGRPSFIEVNPLPGLHPTHSDLPMIAAYEGLPYVSLIGAIVDSATRRIGRDRSVE
;
A
#
# COMPACT_ATOMS: atom_id res chain seq x y z
N MET A 1 -17.10 12.29 -21.30
CA MET A 1 -17.77 13.52 -20.75
C MET A 1 -16.82 14.17 -19.76
N LYS A 2 -16.79 15.50 -19.70
CA LYS A 2 -16.00 16.26 -18.69
C LYS A 2 -16.64 16.06 -17.32
N ARG A 3 -15.89 15.51 -16.35
CA ARG A 3 -16.37 15.31 -14.96
C ARG A 3 -15.79 16.37 -14.04
N LYS A 4 -16.53 16.73 -13.00
CA LYS A 4 -16.01 17.45 -11.84
C LYS A 4 -15.45 16.44 -10.85
N ILE A 5 -14.13 16.31 -10.78
CA ILE A 5 -13.45 15.39 -9.86
C ILE A 5 -12.99 16.15 -8.63
N GLY A 6 -13.49 15.72 -7.45
CA GLY A 6 -12.92 16.11 -6.18
C GLY A 6 -11.61 15.36 -5.95
N PHE A 7 -10.58 16.02 -5.44
CA PHE A 7 -9.30 15.39 -5.16
C PHE A 7 -8.99 15.48 -3.67
N VAL A 8 -8.98 14.32 -2.99
CA VAL A 8 -8.73 14.18 -1.55
C VAL A 8 -7.35 13.56 -1.33
N TYR A 9 -6.56 14.17 -0.47
CA TYR A 9 -5.18 13.81 -0.18
C TYR A 9 -4.74 14.37 1.16
N ASP A 10 -3.68 13.80 1.73
CA ASP A 10 -3.00 14.33 2.90
C ASP A 10 -1.63 14.89 2.48
N LEU A 11 -1.40 16.20 2.70
CA LEU A 11 -0.19 16.88 2.27
C LEU A 11 0.86 16.89 3.40
N ARG A 12 2.00 16.24 3.19
CA ARG A 12 3.08 16.07 4.18
C ARG A 12 3.46 17.37 4.89
N LYS A 13 3.62 18.47 4.14
CA LYS A 13 4.01 19.76 4.71
C LYS A 13 3.01 20.32 5.73
N ASP A 14 1.70 20.06 5.55
CA ASP A 14 0.67 20.59 6.44
C ASP A 14 0.77 19.92 7.80
N TYR A 15 0.98 18.60 7.84
CA TYR A 15 1.16 17.84 9.07
C TYR A 15 2.49 18.14 9.76
N LEU A 16 3.57 18.37 9.01
CA LEU A 16 4.84 18.85 9.59
C LEU A 16 4.67 20.22 10.25
N ALA A 17 3.88 21.11 9.64
CA ALA A 17 3.56 22.41 10.22
C ALA A 17 2.68 22.30 11.49
N GLU A 18 1.87 21.24 11.61
CA GLU A 18 1.11 20.90 12.82
C GLU A 18 1.96 20.24 13.92
N GLY A 19 3.27 19.97 13.64
CA GLY A 19 4.23 19.44 14.63
C GLY A 19 4.41 17.91 14.61
N TYR A 20 3.89 17.21 13.60
CA TYR A 20 4.20 15.80 13.38
C TYR A 20 5.66 15.62 12.93
N SER A 21 6.28 14.51 13.30
CA SER A 21 7.64 14.17 12.85
C SER A 21 7.67 13.74 11.39
N GLU A 22 8.89 13.80 10.78
CA GLU A 22 9.12 13.28 9.43
C GLU A 22 8.69 11.81 9.29
N GLU A 23 9.00 10.97 10.30
CA GLU A 23 8.60 9.56 10.31
C GLU A 23 7.08 9.38 10.37
N GLN A 24 6.37 10.20 11.17
CA GLN A 24 4.92 10.15 11.24
C GLN A 24 4.25 10.58 9.93
N ALA A 25 4.85 11.55 9.23
CA ALA A 25 4.33 12.08 7.98
C ALA A 25 4.90 11.38 6.72
N ALA A 26 5.69 10.31 6.88
CA ALA A 26 6.43 9.66 5.79
C ALA A 26 5.54 9.05 4.69
N GLU A 27 4.32 8.63 5.03
CA GLU A 27 3.35 8.08 4.07
C GLU A 27 2.60 9.17 3.29
N LEU A 28 2.65 10.42 3.76
CA LEU A 28 1.87 11.50 3.19
C LEU A 28 2.54 12.09 1.95
N ASP A 29 1.72 12.61 1.04
CA ASP A 29 2.15 13.04 -0.28
C ASP A 29 2.85 14.42 -0.30
N SER A 30 3.73 14.58 -1.29
CA SER A 30 4.36 15.85 -1.60
C SER A 30 3.48 16.72 -2.53
N GLU A 31 3.75 18.03 -2.58
CA GLU A 31 3.08 18.93 -3.53
C GLU A 31 3.29 18.47 -4.98
N SER A 32 4.48 17.98 -5.32
CA SER A 32 4.79 17.47 -6.66
C SER A 32 3.91 16.28 -7.06
N THR A 33 3.60 15.37 -6.10
CA THR A 33 2.64 14.27 -6.32
C THR A 33 1.24 14.81 -6.63
N ILE A 34 0.77 15.74 -5.79
CA ILE A 34 -0.56 16.36 -5.94
C ILE A 34 -0.69 17.10 -7.28
N ASP A 35 0.34 17.86 -7.65
CA ASP A 35 0.37 18.60 -8.92
C ASP A 35 0.36 17.66 -10.13
N ALA A 36 1.14 16.59 -10.07
CA ALA A 36 1.22 15.60 -11.15
C ALA A 36 -0.13 14.88 -11.36
N ILE A 37 -0.79 14.43 -10.28
CA ILE A 37 -2.10 13.78 -10.36
C ILE A 37 -3.15 14.75 -10.90
N ALA A 38 -3.23 15.96 -10.34
CA ALA A 38 -4.18 16.97 -10.80
C ALA A 38 -3.97 17.33 -12.27
N GLY A 39 -2.70 17.48 -12.69
CA GLY A 39 -2.34 17.74 -14.09
C GLY A 39 -2.77 16.60 -15.02
N ALA A 40 -2.56 15.33 -14.60
CA ALA A 40 -2.99 14.16 -15.38
C ALA A 40 -4.51 14.08 -15.50
N LEU A 41 -5.25 14.30 -14.40
CA LEU A 41 -6.72 14.35 -14.42
C LEU A 41 -7.26 15.47 -15.33
N CYS A 42 -6.62 16.64 -15.33
CA CYS A 42 -6.96 17.74 -16.25
C CYS A 42 -6.65 17.38 -17.70
N ALA A 43 -5.49 16.74 -17.97
CA ALA A 43 -5.12 16.30 -19.32
C ALA A 43 -6.11 15.27 -19.89
N LEU A 44 -6.76 14.49 -19.02
CA LEU A 44 -7.85 13.58 -19.36
C LEU A 44 -9.21 14.29 -19.61
N GLY A 45 -9.23 15.62 -19.59
CA GLY A 45 -10.41 16.43 -19.89
C GLY A 45 -11.34 16.70 -18.71
N ASN A 46 -10.95 16.35 -17.48
CA ASN A 46 -11.76 16.61 -16.28
C ASN A 46 -11.49 18.01 -15.70
N SER A 47 -12.42 18.53 -14.90
CA SER A 47 -12.15 19.63 -13.97
C SER A 47 -11.80 19.07 -12.61
N VAL A 48 -10.70 19.52 -12.02
CA VAL A 48 -10.19 19.03 -10.73
C VAL A 48 -10.41 20.09 -9.66
N ASP A 49 -11.01 19.66 -8.57
CA ASP A 49 -11.25 20.49 -7.39
C ASP A 49 -10.44 19.89 -6.23
N ARG A 50 -9.34 20.54 -5.84
CA ARG A 50 -8.45 20.09 -4.77
C ARG A 50 -9.13 20.33 -3.42
N ILE A 51 -9.56 19.27 -2.78
CA ILE A 51 -10.28 19.32 -1.49
C ILE A 51 -9.28 19.32 -0.33
N GLY A 52 -8.20 18.53 -0.45
CA GLY A 52 -7.25 18.30 0.64
C GLY A 52 -7.71 17.18 1.57
N HIS A 53 -7.45 17.30 2.87
CA HIS A 53 -7.64 16.23 3.85
C HIS A 53 -9.12 15.96 4.21
N ALA A 54 -9.36 14.85 4.91
CA ALA A 54 -10.68 14.35 5.27
C ALA A 54 -11.58 15.37 6.01
N ARG A 55 -11.02 16.22 6.88
CA ARG A 55 -11.82 17.22 7.63
C ARG A 55 -12.39 18.28 6.68
N GLU A 56 -11.63 18.71 5.69
CA GLU A 56 -12.09 19.66 4.67
C GLU A 56 -13.15 19.02 3.78
N LEU A 57 -12.97 17.75 3.40
CA LEU A 57 -14.01 16.99 2.70
C LEU A 57 -15.32 16.99 3.47
N CYS A 58 -15.30 16.65 4.77
CA CYS A 58 -16.49 16.66 5.63
C CYS A 58 -17.16 18.03 5.64
N ARG A 59 -16.39 19.11 5.86
CA ARG A 59 -16.91 20.48 5.90
C ARG A 59 -17.65 20.83 4.61
N ARG A 60 -17.07 20.52 3.46
CA ARG A 60 -17.62 20.82 2.14
C ARG A 60 -18.83 19.95 1.81
N LEU A 61 -18.83 18.68 2.19
CA LEU A 61 -20.00 17.79 2.03
C LEU A 61 -21.20 18.24 2.84
N VAL A 62 -20.98 18.67 4.11
CA VAL A 62 -22.05 19.22 4.97
C VAL A 62 -22.58 20.54 4.41
N ALA A 63 -21.73 21.35 3.76
CA ALA A 63 -22.15 22.57 3.06
C ALA A 63 -22.93 22.29 1.76
N GLY A 64 -23.12 21.02 1.38
CA GLY A 64 -23.90 20.64 0.21
C GLY A 64 -23.09 20.52 -1.10
N GLU A 65 -21.76 20.64 -1.04
CA GLU A 65 -20.94 20.46 -2.24
C GLU A 65 -20.93 19.01 -2.71
N ARG A 66 -20.83 18.82 -4.03
CA ARG A 66 -20.85 17.48 -4.67
C ARG A 66 -19.90 17.45 -5.87
N TRP A 67 -19.40 16.25 -6.14
CA TRP A 67 -18.53 15.92 -7.28
C TRP A 67 -19.11 14.71 -8.02
N ASP A 68 -18.81 14.59 -9.31
CA ASP A 68 -19.20 13.40 -10.09
C ASP A 68 -18.42 12.15 -9.63
N MET A 69 -17.20 12.36 -9.11
CA MET A 69 -16.31 11.35 -8.54
C MET A 69 -15.27 12.04 -7.66
N VAL A 70 -14.78 11.33 -6.64
CA VAL A 70 -13.60 11.75 -5.87
C VAL A 70 -12.42 10.85 -6.22
N PHE A 71 -11.29 11.44 -6.60
CA PHE A 71 -10.00 10.76 -6.64
C PHE A 71 -9.40 10.84 -5.24
N ASN A 72 -9.28 9.67 -4.57
CA ASN A 72 -8.87 9.59 -3.17
C ASN A 72 -7.50 8.93 -3.03
N ILE A 73 -6.55 9.64 -2.42
CA ILE A 73 -5.24 9.10 -2.03
C ILE A 73 -4.92 9.44 -0.55
N ALA A 74 -5.94 9.79 0.24
CA ALA A 74 -5.72 10.14 1.64
C ALA A 74 -5.44 8.90 2.49
N GLU A 75 -4.30 8.90 3.17
CA GLU A 75 -3.83 7.82 4.05
C GLU A 75 -4.41 7.92 5.48
N GLY A 76 -4.67 9.16 5.93
CA GLY A 76 -5.01 9.44 7.31
C GLY A 76 -3.85 9.16 8.26
N LEU A 77 -3.96 9.66 9.51
CA LEU A 77 -2.92 9.44 10.53
C LEU A 77 -3.41 8.66 11.75
N HIS A 78 -4.69 8.73 12.06
CA HIS A 78 -5.20 8.25 13.33
C HIS A 78 -6.20 7.11 13.17
N GLY A 79 -6.04 6.13 14.04
CA GLY A 79 -6.94 4.98 14.12
C GLY A 79 -6.45 3.76 13.33
N ARG A 80 -6.90 2.60 13.80
CA ARG A 80 -6.53 1.29 13.21
C ARG A 80 -7.01 1.13 11.76
N SER A 81 -7.99 1.93 11.34
CA SER A 81 -8.59 1.89 10.00
C SER A 81 -8.50 3.26 9.34
N ARG A 82 -7.35 3.96 9.47
CA ARG A 82 -7.18 5.34 9.01
C ARG A 82 -7.48 5.52 7.51
N GLU A 83 -7.02 4.60 6.68
CA GLU A 83 -7.25 4.63 5.23
C GLU A 83 -8.73 4.43 4.83
N ALA A 84 -9.52 3.80 5.68
CA ALA A 84 -10.94 3.57 5.45
C ALA A 84 -11.81 4.81 5.72
N GLN A 85 -11.29 5.85 6.36
CA GLN A 85 -12.10 6.99 6.81
C GLN A 85 -12.68 7.79 5.64
N VAL A 86 -11.87 8.14 4.66
CA VAL A 86 -12.34 8.89 3.49
C VAL A 86 -13.33 8.10 2.64
N PRO A 87 -13.06 6.84 2.27
CA PRO A 87 -14.04 6.01 1.58
C PRO A 87 -15.36 5.89 2.33
N ALA A 88 -15.35 5.68 3.67
CA ALA A 88 -16.58 5.60 4.48
C ALA A 88 -17.40 6.89 4.48
N ILE A 89 -16.72 8.05 4.54
CA ILE A 89 -17.39 9.35 4.41
C ILE A 89 -18.03 9.51 3.03
N LEU A 90 -17.33 9.13 1.97
CA LEU A 90 -17.84 9.24 0.60
C LEU A 90 -19.04 8.31 0.38
N GLU A 91 -19.04 7.09 0.91
CA GLU A 91 -20.19 6.17 0.88
C GLU A 91 -21.38 6.74 1.63
N LEU A 92 -21.16 7.31 2.84
CA LEU A 92 -22.23 7.94 3.63
C LEU A 92 -22.96 9.05 2.84
N PHE A 93 -22.24 9.78 1.99
CA PHE A 93 -22.79 10.85 1.15
C PHE A 93 -23.16 10.43 -0.27
N GLY A 94 -23.02 9.14 -0.61
CA GLY A 94 -23.31 8.61 -1.95
C GLY A 94 -22.42 9.17 -3.06
N ILE A 95 -21.17 9.55 -2.74
CA ILE A 95 -20.21 10.10 -3.70
C ILE A 95 -19.34 8.98 -4.27
N PRO A 96 -19.33 8.75 -5.59
CA PRO A 96 -18.42 7.82 -6.23
C PRO A 96 -16.95 8.20 -6.02
N TYR A 97 -16.05 7.20 -5.89
CA TYR A 97 -14.63 7.45 -5.64
C TYR A 97 -13.74 6.38 -6.29
N THR A 98 -12.46 6.67 -6.41
CA THR A 98 -11.43 5.74 -6.88
C THR A 98 -10.87 4.90 -5.75
N PHE A 99 -10.30 3.74 -6.12
CA PHE A 99 -9.67 2.76 -5.25
C PHE A 99 -10.65 1.98 -4.35
N SER A 100 -10.06 1.32 -3.38
CA SER A 100 -10.74 0.31 -2.56
C SER A 100 -11.72 0.92 -1.56
N ASP A 101 -12.71 0.13 -1.19
CA ASP A 101 -13.75 0.52 -0.24
C ASP A 101 -13.25 0.50 1.22
N PRO A 102 -14.08 0.98 2.18
CA PRO A 102 -13.71 1.05 3.59
C PRO A 102 -13.30 -0.30 4.18
N LEU A 103 -13.99 -1.39 3.78
CA LEU A 103 -13.68 -2.72 4.29
C LEU A 103 -12.31 -3.18 3.82
N VAL A 104 -12.03 -3.05 2.54
CA VAL A 104 -10.74 -3.42 1.95
C VAL A 104 -9.60 -2.60 2.55
N CYS A 105 -9.74 -1.27 2.62
CA CYS A 105 -8.73 -0.39 3.22
C CYS A 105 -8.46 -0.76 4.69
N ALA A 106 -9.50 -1.03 5.49
CA ALA A 106 -9.34 -1.43 6.89
C ALA A 106 -8.65 -2.79 7.07
N VAL A 107 -8.98 -3.75 6.20
CA VAL A 107 -8.43 -5.11 6.24
C VAL A 107 -6.97 -5.13 5.77
N THR A 108 -6.66 -4.44 4.70
CA THR A 108 -5.32 -4.46 4.08
C THR A 108 -4.29 -3.72 4.92
N LEU A 109 -4.69 -2.69 5.65
CA LEU A 109 -3.82 -1.99 6.59
C LEU A 109 -3.35 -2.90 7.74
N ASP A 110 -4.21 -3.82 8.23
CA ASP A 110 -3.82 -4.83 9.23
C ASP A 110 -3.23 -6.06 8.52
N LYS A 111 -1.91 -6.12 8.43
CA LYS A 111 -1.17 -7.17 7.73
C LYS A 111 -1.57 -8.59 8.16
N ALA A 112 -1.90 -8.80 9.45
CA ALA A 112 -2.29 -10.13 9.92
C ALA A 112 -3.70 -10.51 9.46
N ILE A 113 -4.63 -9.56 9.36
CA ILE A 113 -5.96 -9.83 8.81
C ILE A 113 -5.85 -10.11 7.31
N ALA A 114 -5.12 -9.27 6.56
CA ALA A 114 -4.87 -9.50 5.14
C ALA A 114 -4.27 -10.89 4.87
N LYS A 115 -3.22 -11.29 5.63
CA LYS A 115 -2.60 -12.62 5.53
C LYS A 115 -3.59 -13.76 5.80
N ARG A 116 -4.46 -13.64 6.80
CA ARG A 116 -5.49 -14.67 7.06
C ARG A 116 -6.44 -14.84 5.89
N ILE A 117 -6.86 -13.74 5.26
CA ILE A 117 -7.77 -13.79 4.11
C ILE A 117 -7.06 -14.44 2.91
N VAL A 118 -5.86 -14.02 2.54
CA VAL A 118 -5.14 -14.60 1.41
C VAL A 118 -4.82 -16.09 1.63
N MET A 119 -4.53 -16.50 2.87
CA MET A 119 -4.36 -17.92 3.22
C MET A 119 -5.62 -18.74 2.95
N THR A 120 -6.82 -18.22 3.26
CA THR A 120 -8.08 -18.93 2.98
C THR A 120 -8.36 -19.08 1.49
N ALA A 121 -7.80 -18.20 0.67
CA ALA A 121 -7.83 -18.26 -0.78
C ALA A 121 -6.71 -19.14 -1.39
N GLY A 122 -5.88 -19.76 -0.55
CA GLY A 122 -4.77 -20.61 -1.01
C GLY A 122 -3.54 -19.86 -1.48
N VAL A 123 -3.46 -18.54 -1.25
CA VAL A 123 -2.28 -17.74 -1.59
C VAL A 123 -1.18 -17.97 -0.55
N PRO A 124 0.05 -18.33 -0.96
CA PRO A 124 1.15 -18.57 -0.03
C PRO A 124 1.58 -17.27 0.66
N THR A 125 1.80 -17.34 1.97
CA THR A 125 2.35 -16.29 2.81
C THR A 125 3.13 -16.94 3.96
N PRO A 126 4.20 -16.31 4.50
CA PRO A 126 4.96 -16.90 5.59
C PRO A 126 4.08 -17.13 6.81
N ALA A 127 4.37 -18.20 7.56
CA ALA A 127 3.75 -18.45 8.84
C ALA A 127 4.03 -17.27 9.79
N PHE A 128 3.04 -16.87 10.57
CA PHE A 128 3.14 -15.67 11.41
C PHE A 128 2.42 -15.80 12.76
N ALA A 129 2.81 -14.93 13.68
CA ALA A 129 2.16 -14.71 14.97
C ALA A 129 1.92 -13.22 15.18
N VAL A 130 0.95 -12.87 16.01
CA VAL A 130 0.63 -11.48 16.40
C VAL A 130 0.91 -11.33 17.88
N ILE A 131 1.82 -10.43 18.22
CA ILE A 131 2.22 -10.10 19.58
C ILE A 131 1.49 -8.82 19.99
N ARG A 132 0.60 -8.92 20.96
CA ARG A 132 -0.17 -7.77 21.51
C ARG A 132 0.45 -7.24 22.80
N GLU A 133 1.09 -8.11 23.54
CA GLU A 133 1.79 -7.84 24.79
C GLU A 133 3.04 -8.72 24.90
N GLU A 134 4.01 -8.30 25.68
CA GLU A 134 5.34 -8.97 25.73
C GLU A 134 5.26 -10.46 26.06
N ARG A 135 4.33 -10.87 26.92
CA ARG A 135 4.14 -12.29 27.29
C ARG A 135 3.70 -13.17 26.10
N ASP A 136 3.12 -12.62 25.06
CA ASP A 136 2.70 -13.40 23.89
C ASP A 136 3.90 -14.03 23.17
N VAL A 137 5.10 -13.44 23.32
CA VAL A 137 6.35 -13.98 22.77
C VAL A 137 6.60 -15.42 23.19
N ASP A 138 6.23 -15.80 24.41
CA ASP A 138 6.41 -17.16 24.95
C ASP A 138 5.57 -18.21 24.21
N SER A 139 4.53 -17.78 23.52
CA SER A 139 3.63 -18.64 22.74
C SER A 139 4.04 -18.83 21.29
N VAL A 140 5.04 -18.09 20.80
CA VAL A 140 5.49 -18.16 19.39
C VAL A 140 6.07 -19.56 19.11
N ARG A 141 5.58 -20.20 18.03
CA ARG A 141 6.00 -21.55 17.59
C ARG A 141 6.38 -21.50 16.10
N LEU A 142 7.22 -20.52 15.72
CA LEU A 142 7.71 -20.32 14.37
C LEU A 142 9.18 -20.72 14.25
N ARG A 143 9.65 -21.01 13.04
CA ARG A 143 11.04 -21.38 12.78
C ARG A 143 11.90 -20.14 12.57
N TYR A 144 12.97 -20.02 13.34
CA TYR A 144 13.98 -18.97 13.16
C TYR A 144 14.79 -19.16 11.87
N PRO A 145 15.27 -18.06 11.26
CA PRO A 145 15.12 -16.68 11.69
C PRO A 145 13.70 -16.15 11.49
N LEU A 146 13.28 -15.19 12.33
CA LEU A 146 11.99 -14.52 12.24
C LEU A 146 12.18 -13.06 11.85
N PHE A 147 11.10 -12.43 11.39
CA PHE A 147 11.06 -11.00 11.07
C PHE A 147 9.92 -10.34 11.85
N ALA A 148 10.23 -9.28 12.60
CA ALA A 148 9.28 -8.55 13.43
C ALA A 148 9.10 -7.12 12.92
N LYS A 149 7.83 -6.71 12.74
CA LYS A 149 7.45 -5.36 12.27
C LYS A 149 6.14 -4.91 12.89
N PRO A 150 5.83 -3.60 12.96
CA PRO A 150 4.50 -3.13 13.33
C PRO A 150 3.43 -3.69 12.39
N ILE A 151 2.21 -3.94 12.92
CA ILE A 151 1.17 -4.63 12.15
C ILE A 151 0.52 -3.75 11.09
N ALA A 152 0.44 -2.42 11.31
CA ALA A 152 -0.34 -1.48 10.52
C ALA A 152 0.44 -0.21 10.13
N GLU A 153 1.73 -0.36 9.85
CA GLU A 153 2.58 0.71 9.32
C GLU A 153 3.03 0.41 7.89
N GLY A 154 3.18 1.47 7.09
CA GLY A 154 3.73 1.43 5.74
C GLY A 154 5.16 1.96 5.66
N THR A 155 5.69 2.12 4.44
CA THR A 155 7.02 2.69 4.12
C THR A 155 8.20 2.15 4.93
N GLY A 156 8.06 0.94 5.52
CA GLY A 156 9.11 0.34 6.34
C GLY A 156 9.28 0.96 7.72
N LYS A 157 8.32 1.75 8.21
CA LYS A 157 8.34 2.28 9.58
C LYS A 157 8.45 1.15 10.60
N GLY A 158 9.36 1.29 11.55
CA GLY A 158 9.67 0.28 12.56
C GLY A 158 10.46 -0.92 12.04
N VAL A 159 10.96 -0.89 10.80
CA VAL A 159 11.84 -1.91 10.23
C VAL A 159 13.26 -1.39 10.20
N ASP A 160 14.15 -2.10 10.90
CA ASP A 160 15.60 -1.82 10.93
C ASP A 160 16.40 -3.14 11.02
N HIS A 161 17.72 -3.05 11.26
CA HIS A 161 18.61 -4.21 11.37
C HIS A 161 18.23 -5.18 12.52
N ARG A 162 17.42 -4.75 13.48
CA ARG A 162 16.93 -5.58 14.61
C ARG A 162 15.66 -6.37 14.24
N SER A 163 15.01 -6.01 13.14
CA SER A 163 13.75 -6.65 12.72
C SER A 163 13.93 -8.13 12.39
N ARG A 164 15.11 -8.54 11.90
CA ARG A 164 15.46 -9.94 11.71
C ARG A 164 16.09 -10.50 12.98
N VAL A 165 15.44 -11.50 13.57
CA VAL A 165 15.84 -12.11 14.85
C VAL A 165 16.15 -13.60 14.68
N THR A 166 17.11 -14.08 15.45
CA THR A 166 17.62 -15.47 15.38
C THR A 166 17.43 -16.24 16.69
N SER A 167 16.99 -15.56 17.75
CA SER A 167 16.80 -16.14 19.06
C SER A 167 15.55 -15.60 19.76
N PRO A 168 15.00 -16.35 20.77
CA PRO A 168 13.88 -15.89 21.60
C PRO A 168 14.18 -14.59 22.37
N ASP A 169 15.42 -14.37 22.79
CA ASP A 169 15.80 -13.16 23.53
C ASP A 169 15.79 -11.94 22.61
N GLU A 170 16.32 -12.07 21.40
CA GLU A 170 16.23 -11.01 20.38
C GLU A 170 14.77 -10.71 20.02
N LEU A 171 13.93 -11.76 19.84
CA LEU A 171 12.51 -11.59 19.56
C LEU A 171 11.81 -10.81 20.67
N ARG A 172 12.09 -11.14 21.94
CA ARG A 172 11.51 -10.43 23.09
C ARG A 172 11.94 -8.97 23.11
N ALA A 173 13.22 -8.72 22.87
CA ALA A 173 13.76 -7.35 22.88
C ALA A 173 13.14 -6.47 21.77
N VAL A 174 13.03 -6.98 20.53
CA VAL A 174 12.44 -6.23 19.41
C VAL A 174 10.94 -6.04 19.60
N CYS A 175 10.19 -7.05 20.06
CA CYS A 175 8.76 -6.92 20.33
C CYS A 175 8.48 -5.88 21.40
N ARG A 176 9.23 -5.88 22.53
CA ARG A 176 9.11 -4.86 23.58
C ARG A 176 9.34 -3.46 23.02
N HIS A 177 10.37 -3.29 22.21
CA HIS A 177 10.67 -2.00 21.56
C HIS A 177 9.51 -1.54 20.67
N LEU A 178 9.05 -2.39 19.74
CA LEU A 178 8.00 -2.05 18.78
C LEU A 178 6.65 -1.78 19.46
N LEU A 179 6.26 -2.60 20.44
CA LEU A 179 5.03 -2.37 21.23
C LEU A 179 5.05 -1.01 21.93
N GLY A 180 6.19 -0.61 22.49
CA GLY A 180 6.36 0.68 23.17
C GLY A 180 6.37 1.87 22.22
N ALA A 181 7.13 1.77 21.12
CA ALA A 181 7.33 2.85 20.17
C ALA A 181 6.07 3.12 19.32
N PHE A 182 5.43 2.08 18.80
CA PHE A 182 4.30 2.21 17.87
C PHE A 182 2.93 2.06 18.52
N ARG A 183 2.84 1.60 19.76
CA ARG A 183 1.58 1.41 20.52
C ARG A 183 0.53 0.58 19.76
N GLN A 184 0.98 -0.40 19.01
CA GLN A 184 0.17 -1.32 18.23
C GLN A 184 0.76 -2.74 18.30
N PRO A 185 0.00 -3.79 17.93
CA PRO A 185 0.53 -5.14 17.86
C PRO A 185 1.73 -5.25 16.91
N VAL A 186 2.59 -6.24 17.19
CA VAL A 186 3.73 -6.60 16.34
C VAL A 186 3.38 -7.85 15.55
N LEU A 187 3.60 -7.81 14.24
CA LEU A 187 3.59 -8.97 13.37
C LEU A 187 4.96 -9.62 13.41
N VAL A 188 4.99 -10.91 13.76
CA VAL A 188 6.20 -11.75 13.73
C VAL A 188 5.97 -12.83 12.69
N GLU A 189 6.84 -12.94 11.69
CA GLU A 189 6.71 -13.91 10.60
C GLU A 189 8.01 -14.68 10.36
N GLU A 190 7.93 -15.90 9.80
CA GLU A 190 9.12 -16.62 9.34
C GLU A 190 9.83 -15.79 8.27
N TYR A 191 11.14 -15.60 8.43
CA TYR A 191 11.93 -14.75 7.51
C TYR A 191 12.07 -15.41 6.14
N LEU A 192 11.74 -14.69 5.11
CA LEU A 192 11.92 -15.10 3.72
C LEU A 192 13.28 -14.61 3.20
N PRO A 193 14.25 -15.51 2.90
CA PRO A 193 15.61 -15.10 2.54
C PRO A 193 15.78 -14.69 1.08
N GLY A 194 14.78 -14.94 0.24
CA GLY A 194 14.86 -14.70 -1.19
C GLY A 194 14.63 -13.25 -1.60
N ARG A 195 14.66 -13.02 -2.92
CA ARG A 195 14.42 -11.71 -3.52
C ARG A 195 12.98 -11.24 -3.29
N GLU A 196 12.82 -9.94 -3.20
CA GLU A 196 11.54 -9.28 -3.08
C GLU A 196 11.18 -8.56 -4.39
N PHE A 197 9.87 -8.59 -4.71
CA PHE A 197 9.30 -8.02 -5.92
C PHE A 197 8.03 -7.26 -5.57
N THR A 198 7.75 -6.21 -6.33
CA THR A 198 6.50 -5.46 -6.26
C THR A 198 5.78 -5.60 -7.58
N THR A 199 4.54 -6.07 -7.54
CA THR A 199 3.67 -6.21 -8.72
C THR A 199 2.59 -5.12 -8.68
N GLY A 200 2.53 -4.32 -9.74
CA GLY A 200 1.46 -3.35 -9.97
C GLY A 200 0.24 -4.03 -10.59
N LEU A 201 -0.94 -3.65 -10.11
CA LEU A 201 -2.22 -4.18 -10.57
C LEU A 201 -3.18 -3.05 -10.91
N LEU A 202 -4.03 -3.29 -11.91
CA LEU A 202 -5.10 -2.39 -12.36
C LEU A 202 -6.39 -3.17 -12.53
N GLY A 203 -7.52 -2.49 -12.26
CA GLY A 203 -8.85 -3.06 -12.43
C GLY A 203 -9.47 -3.58 -11.14
N THR A 204 -10.67 -4.18 -11.25
CA THR A 204 -11.50 -4.63 -10.13
C THR A 204 -12.10 -5.99 -10.43
N GLY A 205 -12.08 -6.91 -9.48
CA GLY A 205 -12.70 -8.24 -9.59
C GLY A 205 -12.17 -9.04 -10.78
N ALA A 206 -13.04 -9.49 -11.69
CA ALA A 206 -12.65 -10.25 -12.88
C ALA A 206 -11.81 -9.42 -13.87
N ASP A 207 -11.97 -8.09 -13.90
CA ASP A 207 -11.20 -7.19 -14.76
C ASP A 207 -9.82 -6.84 -14.16
N ALA A 208 -9.52 -7.29 -12.93
CA ALA A 208 -8.22 -7.09 -12.32
C ALA A 208 -7.13 -7.83 -13.12
N ARG A 209 -6.07 -7.10 -13.46
CA ARG A 209 -4.94 -7.59 -14.24
C ARG A 209 -3.62 -7.06 -13.72
N VAL A 210 -2.58 -7.78 -13.98
CA VAL A 210 -1.21 -7.31 -13.74
C VAL A 210 -0.87 -6.20 -14.72
N LEU A 211 -0.27 -5.13 -14.20
CA LEU A 211 0.36 -4.07 -14.98
C LEU A 211 1.79 -4.46 -15.33
N GLY A 212 2.54 -4.92 -14.34
CA GLY A 212 3.93 -5.37 -14.47
C GLY A 212 4.53 -5.65 -13.10
N THR A 213 5.78 -6.13 -13.11
CA THR A 213 6.51 -6.48 -11.88
C THR A 213 7.91 -5.90 -11.93
N MET A 214 8.30 -5.25 -10.84
CA MET A 214 9.67 -4.81 -10.63
C MET A 214 10.30 -5.49 -9.40
N GLY A 215 11.61 -5.61 -9.42
CA GLY A 215 12.43 -5.98 -8.28
C GLY A 215 13.36 -4.86 -7.91
N PHE A 216 14.02 -5.03 -6.78
CA PHE A 216 15.08 -4.13 -6.36
C PHE A 216 16.28 -4.91 -5.83
N ARG A 217 17.42 -4.26 -5.85
CA ARG A 217 18.67 -4.72 -5.23
C ARG A 217 19.16 -3.64 -4.30
N ILE A 218 19.53 -4.03 -3.10
CA ILE A 218 20.20 -3.13 -2.17
C ILE A 218 21.68 -3.11 -2.54
N LYS A 219 22.21 -1.91 -2.79
CA LYS A 219 23.60 -1.70 -3.16
C LYS A 219 24.53 -1.97 -1.99
N PRO A 220 25.79 -2.40 -2.24
CA PRO A 220 26.79 -2.50 -1.19
C PRO A 220 27.00 -1.14 -0.46
N GLY A 221 27.09 -1.19 0.87
CA GLY A 221 27.25 0.02 1.70
C GLY A 221 25.95 0.61 2.23
N ALA A 222 24.79 0.04 1.90
CA ALA A 222 23.53 0.41 2.53
C ALA A 222 23.51 0.10 4.04
N PRO A 223 22.78 0.88 4.85
CA PRO A 223 22.71 0.70 6.30
C PRO A 223 22.05 -0.61 6.74
N SER A 224 21.29 -1.27 5.86
CA SER A 224 20.64 -2.56 6.10
C SER A 224 20.65 -3.41 4.84
N SER A 225 20.72 -4.72 4.99
CA SER A 225 20.51 -5.70 3.91
C SER A 225 19.03 -5.94 3.59
N ASP A 226 18.13 -5.49 4.47
CA ASP A 226 16.69 -5.53 4.27
C ASP A 226 16.18 -4.14 3.87
N TYR A 227 15.03 -4.11 3.18
CA TYR A 227 14.42 -2.87 2.66
C TYR A 227 13.77 -2.06 3.79
N SER A 228 14.63 -1.54 4.68
CA SER A 228 14.25 -0.75 5.86
C SER A 228 13.79 0.66 5.52
N PHE A 229 13.20 1.35 6.50
CA PHE A 229 12.79 2.77 6.36
C PHE A 229 13.95 3.65 5.86
N GLU A 230 15.14 3.56 6.47
CA GLU A 230 16.30 4.36 6.06
C GLU A 230 16.76 4.06 4.62
N VAL A 231 16.71 2.79 4.20
CA VAL A 231 17.03 2.38 2.83
C VAL A 231 15.99 2.94 1.84
N LYS A 232 14.70 2.98 2.21
CA LYS A 232 13.62 3.56 1.40
C LYS A 232 13.74 5.08 1.25
N GLU A 233 13.98 5.80 2.34
CA GLU A 233 14.16 7.27 2.34
C GLU A 233 15.36 7.72 1.47
N ARG A 234 16.38 6.86 1.35
CA ARG A 234 17.59 7.10 0.54
C ARG A 234 17.69 6.13 -0.64
N CYS A 235 16.54 5.78 -1.22
CA CYS A 235 16.48 4.75 -2.28
C CYS A 235 17.33 5.10 -3.51
N GLU A 236 17.47 6.36 -3.90
CA GLU A 236 18.32 6.79 -5.02
C GLU A 236 19.79 6.41 -4.80
N GLU A 237 20.25 6.42 -3.56
CA GLU A 237 21.62 6.08 -3.18
C GLU A 237 21.81 4.57 -3.04
N PHE A 238 20.89 3.90 -2.34
CA PHE A 238 21.08 2.53 -1.87
C PHE A 238 20.31 1.47 -2.63
N VAL A 239 19.39 1.85 -3.51
CA VAL A 239 18.54 0.89 -4.21
C VAL A 239 18.74 0.99 -5.72
N GLU A 240 18.79 -0.15 -6.37
CA GLU A 240 18.70 -0.29 -7.81
C GLU A 240 17.40 -1.00 -8.16
N TYR A 241 16.47 -0.29 -8.81
CA TYR A 241 15.23 -0.88 -9.30
C TYR A 241 15.41 -1.43 -10.70
N PHE A 242 14.71 -2.51 -11.00
CA PHE A 242 14.75 -3.13 -12.34
C PHE A 242 13.40 -3.75 -12.67
N SER A 243 13.01 -3.70 -13.94
CA SER A 243 11.88 -4.50 -14.45
C SER A 243 12.23 -5.98 -14.37
N MET A 244 11.32 -6.80 -13.85
CA MET A 244 11.52 -8.23 -13.79
C MET A 244 11.43 -8.84 -15.20
N GLU A 245 12.43 -9.62 -15.60
CA GLU A 245 12.43 -10.30 -16.89
C GLU A 245 11.28 -11.31 -17.00
N ARG A 246 10.72 -11.43 -18.19
CA ARG A 246 9.67 -12.41 -18.49
C ARG A 246 10.19 -13.83 -18.32
N GLY A 247 9.36 -14.73 -17.79
CA GLY A 247 9.70 -16.12 -17.55
C GLY A 247 8.92 -16.72 -16.40
N ALA A 248 9.09 -18.01 -16.16
CA ALA A 248 8.28 -18.77 -15.20
C ALA A 248 8.24 -18.16 -13.78
N LEU A 249 9.36 -17.62 -13.31
CA LEU A 249 9.38 -16.98 -11.99
C LEU A 249 8.53 -15.72 -11.94
N ARG A 250 8.58 -14.88 -13.01
CA ARG A 250 7.71 -13.69 -13.10
C ARG A 250 6.24 -14.11 -13.13
N ASP A 251 5.90 -15.12 -13.91
CA ASP A 251 4.53 -15.63 -14.02
C ASP A 251 4.01 -16.11 -12.66
N ASP A 252 4.85 -16.81 -11.89
CA ASP A 252 4.49 -17.26 -10.52
C ASP A 252 4.33 -16.10 -9.53
N VAL A 253 5.22 -15.09 -9.56
CA VAL A 253 5.11 -13.88 -8.72
C VAL A 253 3.83 -13.11 -9.07
N GLU A 254 3.57 -12.89 -10.35
CA GLU A 254 2.39 -12.17 -10.85
C GLU A 254 1.09 -12.90 -10.51
N ARG A 255 1.09 -14.25 -10.57
CA ARG A 255 -0.05 -15.07 -10.16
C ARG A 255 -0.34 -14.91 -8.67
N VAL A 256 0.66 -15.03 -7.79
CA VAL A 256 0.50 -14.83 -6.33
C VAL A 256 -0.03 -13.42 -6.04
N ALA A 257 0.51 -12.41 -6.71
CA ALA A 257 0.07 -11.03 -6.53
C ALA A 257 -1.37 -10.79 -6.98
N LEU A 258 -1.75 -11.30 -8.16
CA LEU A 258 -3.11 -11.17 -8.69
C LEU A 258 -4.14 -11.92 -7.85
N ASP A 259 -3.80 -13.14 -7.41
CA ASP A 259 -4.67 -13.95 -6.57
C ASP A 259 -4.89 -13.28 -5.20
N ALA A 260 -3.83 -12.71 -4.59
CA ALA A 260 -3.93 -11.94 -3.35
C ALA A 260 -4.82 -10.69 -3.51
N TYR A 261 -4.58 -9.91 -4.58
CA TYR A 261 -5.35 -8.71 -4.89
C TYR A 261 -6.85 -9.00 -5.06
N ARG A 262 -7.18 -10.09 -5.75
CA ARG A 262 -8.56 -10.55 -5.94
C ARG A 262 -9.18 -11.09 -4.66
N ALA A 263 -8.43 -11.88 -3.88
CA ALA A 263 -8.90 -12.44 -2.61
C ALA A 263 -9.21 -11.34 -1.57
N LEU A 264 -8.49 -10.22 -1.63
CA LEU A 264 -8.71 -9.05 -0.78
C LEU A 264 -9.71 -8.06 -1.37
N GLU A 265 -10.29 -8.37 -2.54
CA GLU A 265 -11.28 -7.54 -3.24
C GLU A 265 -10.80 -6.11 -3.54
N CYS A 266 -9.49 -5.93 -3.75
CA CYS A 266 -8.92 -4.63 -4.08
C CYS A 266 -9.48 -4.08 -5.41
N ARG A 267 -9.54 -2.74 -5.52
CA ARG A 267 -10.24 -2.06 -6.63
C ARG A 267 -9.34 -1.05 -7.32
N ASP A 268 -9.57 -0.92 -8.63
CA ASP A 268 -9.08 0.11 -9.55
C ASP A 268 -7.58 0.13 -9.79
N GLY A 269 -6.77 0.05 -8.74
CA GLY A 269 -5.32 0.00 -8.81
C GLY A 269 -4.69 -0.25 -7.45
N GLY A 270 -3.49 -0.82 -7.44
CA GLY A 270 -2.74 -1.11 -6.23
C GLY A 270 -1.43 -1.81 -6.53
N ARG A 271 -0.69 -2.15 -5.49
CA ARG A 271 0.51 -2.98 -5.59
C ARG A 271 0.49 -4.09 -4.55
N VAL A 272 1.09 -5.21 -4.91
CA VAL A 272 1.30 -6.35 -4.02
C VAL A 272 2.79 -6.65 -3.94
N ASP A 273 3.29 -6.76 -2.71
CA ASP A 273 4.66 -7.09 -2.42
C ASP A 273 4.78 -8.59 -2.17
N VAL A 274 5.71 -9.24 -2.88
CA VAL A 274 5.94 -10.69 -2.90
C VAL A 274 7.42 -10.95 -2.65
N ARG A 275 7.73 -11.88 -1.75
CA ARG A 275 9.12 -12.28 -1.48
C ARG A 275 9.29 -13.78 -1.62
N LEU A 276 10.45 -14.20 -2.12
CA LEU A 276 10.74 -15.62 -2.31
C LEU A 276 11.13 -16.28 -0.98
N ASP A 277 10.64 -17.49 -0.75
CA ASP A 277 11.07 -18.34 0.33
C ASP A 277 12.45 -18.99 0.08
N SER A 278 12.90 -19.88 0.95
CA SER A 278 14.17 -20.61 0.84
C SER A 278 14.23 -21.54 -0.38
N ASP A 279 13.08 -21.97 -0.89
CA ASP A 279 12.95 -22.85 -2.04
C ASP A 279 12.80 -22.05 -3.34
N GLY A 280 12.81 -20.71 -3.27
CA GLY A 280 12.60 -19.81 -4.40
C GLY A 280 11.14 -19.65 -4.81
N ARG A 281 10.19 -20.03 -3.97
CA ARG A 281 8.75 -19.90 -4.23
C ARG A 281 8.24 -18.55 -3.76
N PRO A 282 7.37 -17.88 -4.55
CA PRO A 282 6.82 -16.59 -4.17
C PRO A 282 5.80 -16.70 -3.03
N SER A 283 5.88 -15.78 -2.08
CA SER A 283 5.00 -15.64 -0.93
C SER A 283 4.53 -14.20 -0.78
N PHE A 284 3.25 -14.01 -0.55
CA PHE A 284 2.61 -12.71 -0.29
C PHE A 284 3.17 -12.09 0.99
N ILE A 285 3.55 -10.83 0.93
CA ILE A 285 3.99 -10.02 2.07
C ILE A 285 2.89 -9.07 2.50
N GLU A 286 2.48 -8.17 1.59
CA GLU A 286 1.46 -7.16 1.83
C GLU A 286 0.85 -6.64 0.53
N VAL A 287 -0.27 -5.93 0.65
CA VAL A 287 -0.91 -5.20 -0.44
C VAL A 287 -1.12 -3.75 -0.04
N ASN A 288 -0.96 -2.86 -1.01
CA ASN A 288 -1.26 -1.44 -0.85
C ASN A 288 -2.42 -1.08 -1.80
N PRO A 289 -3.65 -0.96 -1.28
CA PRO A 289 -4.83 -0.63 -2.07
C PRO A 289 -4.93 0.88 -2.39
N LEU A 290 -4.16 1.71 -1.69
CA LEU A 290 -3.88 3.11 -1.97
C LEU A 290 -2.40 3.25 -2.33
N PRO A 291 -1.99 2.97 -3.57
CA PRO A 291 -0.58 2.98 -3.93
C PRO A 291 -0.06 4.41 -4.03
N GLY A 292 1.20 4.63 -3.66
CA GLY A 292 1.88 5.88 -3.96
C GLY A 292 1.85 6.18 -5.47
N LEU A 293 1.64 7.43 -5.83
CA LEU A 293 1.47 7.88 -7.22
C LEU A 293 2.43 9.00 -7.63
N HIS A 294 3.54 9.20 -6.92
CA HIS A 294 4.59 10.11 -7.39
C HIS A 294 5.17 9.61 -8.73
N PRO A 295 5.25 10.44 -9.78
CA PRO A 295 5.58 9.98 -11.14
C PRO A 295 6.90 9.20 -11.28
N THR A 296 7.90 9.51 -10.46
CA THR A 296 9.26 8.96 -10.59
C THR A 296 9.76 8.19 -9.37
N HIS A 297 9.08 8.29 -8.22
CA HIS A 297 9.54 7.68 -6.96
C HIS A 297 8.59 6.63 -6.40
N SER A 298 7.35 6.57 -6.87
CA SER A 298 6.40 5.56 -6.40
C SER A 298 6.40 4.32 -7.29
N ASP A 299 6.24 3.16 -6.67
CA ASP A 299 6.37 1.85 -7.31
C ASP A 299 5.40 1.66 -8.48
N LEU A 300 4.11 2.02 -8.32
CA LEU A 300 3.12 1.79 -9.37
C LEU A 300 3.39 2.62 -10.64
N PRO A 301 3.70 3.94 -10.59
CA PRO A 301 4.16 4.70 -11.74
C PRO A 301 5.48 4.21 -12.34
N MET A 302 6.44 3.75 -11.53
CA MET A 302 7.70 3.20 -12.03
C MET A 302 7.45 1.91 -12.81
N ILE A 303 6.61 1.01 -12.30
CA ILE A 303 6.19 -0.21 -13.01
C ILE A 303 5.49 0.15 -14.32
N ALA A 304 4.57 1.14 -14.30
CA ALA A 304 3.90 1.63 -15.51
C ALA A 304 4.91 2.12 -16.56
N ALA A 305 5.92 2.87 -16.15
CA ALA A 305 6.97 3.35 -17.03
C ALA A 305 7.81 2.20 -17.63
N TYR A 306 8.16 1.19 -16.84
CA TYR A 306 8.85 -0.01 -17.35
C TYR A 306 8.03 -0.79 -18.39
N GLU A 307 6.72 -0.82 -18.23
CA GLU A 307 5.80 -1.48 -19.18
C GLU A 307 5.36 -0.52 -20.32
N GLY A 308 5.96 0.66 -20.42
CA GLY A 308 5.68 1.63 -21.50
C GLY A 308 4.34 2.36 -21.38
N LEU A 309 3.69 2.33 -20.23
CA LEU A 309 2.43 3.04 -19.97
C LEU A 309 2.71 4.46 -19.45
N PRO A 310 2.38 5.53 -20.19
CA PRO A 310 2.57 6.90 -19.74
C PRO A 310 1.78 7.21 -18.46
N TYR A 311 2.30 8.11 -17.62
CA TYR A 311 1.70 8.48 -16.34
C TYR A 311 0.24 8.93 -16.46
N VAL A 312 -0.09 9.77 -17.43
CA VAL A 312 -1.47 10.20 -17.69
C VAL A 312 -2.38 9.01 -18.03
N SER A 313 -1.86 8.03 -18.76
CA SER A 313 -2.60 6.81 -19.10
C SER A 313 -2.81 5.90 -17.88
N LEU A 314 -1.85 5.85 -16.96
CA LEU A 314 -2.00 5.14 -15.68
C LEU A 314 -3.14 5.75 -14.85
N ILE A 315 -3.13 7.08 -14.64
CA ILE A 315 -4.19 7.79 -13.92
C ILE A 315 -5.54 7.59 -14.63
N GLY A 316 -5.55 7.63 -15.96
CA GLY A 316 -6.73 7.34 -16.77
C GLY A 316 -7.28 5.94 -16.56
N ALA A 317 -6.42 4.93 -16.52
CA ALA A 317 -6.81 3.54 -16.30
C ALA A 317 -7.47 3.33 -14.93
N ILE A 318 -6.99 4.01 -13.87
CA ILE A 318 -7.58 4.00 -12.53
C ILE A 318 -8.99 4.63 -12.55
N VAL A 319 -9.11 5.84 -13.14
CA VAL A 319 -10.41 6.53 -13.27
C VAL A 319 -11.40 5.73 -14.11
N ASP A 320 -10.94 5.10 -15.18
CA ASP A 320 -11.78 4.28 -16.05
C ASP A 320 -12.25 3.00 -15.35
N SER A 321 -11.39 2.37 -14.53
CA SER A 321 -11.77 1.23 -13.71
C SER A 321 -12.87 1.60 -12.72
N ALA A 322 -12.68 2.67 -11.95
CA ALA A 322 -13.69 3.19 -11.02
C ALA A 322 -15.02 3.51 -11.75
N THR A 323 -14.94 4.14 -12.92
CA THR A 323 -16.12 4.47 -13.72
C THR A 323 -16.92 3.23 -14.15
N ARG A 324 -16.23 2.19 -14.62
CA ARG A 324 -16.89 0.93 -15.02
C ARG A 324 -17.53 0.21 -13.84
N ARG A 325 -16.85 0.18 -12.68
CA ARG A 325 -17.36 -0.41 -11.44
C ARG A 325 -18.64 0.28 -10.99
N ILE A 326 -18.63 1.60 -10.86
CA ILE A 326 -19.78 2.40 -10.44
C ILE A 326 -20.97 2.24 -11.40
N GLY A 327 -20.71 2.12 -12.70
CA GLY A 327 -21.77 1.87 -13.68
C GLY A 327 -22.43 0.51 -13.51
N ARG A 328 -21.69 -0.51 -13.08
CA ARG A 328 -22.22 -1.86 -12.79
C ARG A 328 -23.04 -1.88 -11.49
N ASP A 329 -22.55 -1.26 -10.44
CA ASP A 329 -23.22 -1.22 -9.13
C ASP A 329 -24.61 -0.58 -9.26
N ARG A 330 -24.73 0.53 -10.01
CA ARG A 330 -25.99 1.21 -10.28
C ARG A 330 -26.97 0.41 -11.19
N SER A 331 -26.49 -0.59 -11.90
CA SER A 331 -27.34 -1.42 -12.75
C SER A 331 -27.95 -2.62 -12.01
N VAL A 332 -27.54 -2.84 -10.76
CA VAL A 332 -28.01 -3.95 -9.90
C VAL A 332 -29.00 -3.46 -8.84
N GLU A 333 -29.04 -2.14 -8.57
CA GLU A 333 -30.08 -1.47 -7.77
C GLU A 333 -31.32 -1.17 -8.60
#